data_6b3f613d340fa87298ae5f54d03b0ae4
#
_entry.id   6b3f613d340fa87298ae5f54d03b0ae4
#
_cell.length_a   1.000
_cell.length_b   1.000
_cell.length_c   1.000
_cell.angle_alpha   90.00
_cell.angle_beta   90.00
_cell.angle_gamma   90.00
#
_symmetry.space_group_name_H-M   'P 1'
#
loop_
_entity.id
_entity.type
_entity.pdbx_description
1 polymer ?
#
loop_
_entity_poly.entity_id
_entity_poly.type
_entity_poly.pdbx_seq_one_letter_code
_entity_poly.pdbx_strand_id
1 'polypeptide(L)'
;MQVVVFASSKGGVGKTTSALVLSSVLTHHGAPTTLIDADPNAPLATWSTRFPDGVPPSLTVKTAFRTYVADVIDSALDPYVIVDLEGSKNEEVSVAIGRADLVLIPMKGNQLDADEAVNVIKVIRKQETIFRRTIPFRVFLSQTSPVIMDKGMRDICSQMRDNAIPMLRTAIVERSAYKAPFRLGGTIYELTEREVNNPAAAIDNAELFAQEVRDVLLRAHSTSEVHSYA
;
A
#
# COMPACT_ATOMS: atom_id res chain seq x y z
N MET A 1 -10.13 -0.32 13.99
CA MET A 1 -8.96 -0.81 13.22
C MET A 1 -9.26 -0.67 11.74
N GLN A 2 -8.31 -0.20 10.95
CA GLN A 2 -8.42 -0.05 9.50
C GLN A 2 -7.31 -0.84 8.81
N VAL A 3 -7.69 -1.80 7.98
CA VAL A 3 -6.77 -2.72 7.28
C VAL A 3 -6.57 -2.27 5.84
N VAL A 4 -5.35 -1.88 5.50
CA VAL A 4 -4.95 -1.48 4.14
C VAL A 4 -4.02 -2.55 3.57
N VAL A 5 -4.41 -3.15 2.47
CA VAL A 5 -3.68 -4.24 1.82
C VAL A 5 -3.06 -3.77 0.51
N PHE A 6 -1.75 -3.88 0.37
CA PHE A 6 -1.06 -3.68 -0.90
C PHE A 6 -1.01 -5.00 -1.68
N ALA A 7 -1.73 -5.08 -2.79
CA ALA A 7 -1.86 -6.29 -3.60
C ALA A 7 -1.42 -6.08 -5.04
N SER A 8 -0.62 -6.99 -5.56
CA SER A 8 -0.29 -7.11 -6.98
C SER A 8 0.21 -8.51 -7.24
N SER A 9 -0.15 -9.11 -8.36
CA SER A 9 0.36 -10.41 -8.77
C SER A 9 1.77 -10.35 -9.41
N LYS A 10 2.36 -9.14 -9.46
CA LYS A 10 3.68 -8.91 -10.05
C LYS A 10 4.67 -8.41 -9.00
N GLY A 11 5.90 -8.93 -9.03
CA GLY A 11 7.01 -8.42 -8.23
C GLY A 11 7.54 -7.07 -8.74
N GLY A 12 8.14 -6.28 -7.84
CA GLY A 12 8.86 -5.06 -8.19
C GLY A 12 8.00 -3.87 -8.63
N VAL A 13 6.68 -3.90 -8.39
CA VAL A 13 5.76 -2.79 -8.70
C VAL A 13 5.63 -1.75 -7.56
N GLY A 14 6.43 -1.87 -6.49
CA GLY A 14 6.47 -0.90 -5.42
C GLY A 14 5.52 -1.14 -4.25
N LYS A 15 4.94 -2.32 -4.06
CA LYS A 15 4.12 -2.67 -2.89
C LYS A 15 4.84 -2.36 -1.58
N THR A 16 5.94 -3.03 -1.32
CA THR A 16 6.77 -2.91 -0.11
C THR A 16 7.19 -1.47 0.18
N THR A 17 7.66 -0.78 -0.86
CA THR A 17 8.06 0.63 -0.74
C THR A 17 6.87 1.51 -0.36
N SER A 18 5.72 1.32 -1.00
CA SER A 18 4.52 2.12 -0.72
C SER A 18 3.91 1.79 0.65
N ALA A 19 4.00 0.54 1.09
CA ALA A 19 3.58 0.12 2.43
C ALA A 19 4.44 0.79 3.51
N LEU A 20 5.76 0.81 3.34
CA LEU A 20 6.66 1.50 4.27
C LEU A 20 6.44 3.02 4.26
N VAL A 21 6.25 3.63 3.08
CA VAL A 21 5.97 5.06 2.94
C VAL A 21 4.67 5.44 3.66
N LEU A 22 3.58 4.70 3.44
CA LEU A 22 2.32 4.96 4.13
C LEU A 22 2.45 4.80 5.65
N SER A 23 3.08 3.73 6.11
CA SER A 23 3.32 3.48 7.54
C SER A 23 4.19 4.58 8.16
N SER A 24 5.20 5.07 7.43
CA SER A 24 6.06 6.18 7.89
C SER A 24 5.27 7.45 8.11
N VAL A 25 4.37 7.81 7.18
CA VAL A 25 3.53 9.01 7.33
C VAL A 25 2.56 8.85 8.51
N LEU A 26 1.87 7.71 8.61
CA LEU A 26 0.93 7.47 9.70
C LEU A 26 1.59 7.59 11.08
N THR A 27 2.74 6.96 11.25
CA THR A 27 3.49 6.98 12.52
C THR A 27 4.11 8.33 12.82
N HIS A 28 4.56 9.06 11.80
CA HIS A 28 5.04 10.44 11.95
C HIS A 28 3.95 11.36 12.52
N HIS A 29 2.71 11.17 12.12
CA HIS A 29 1.54 11.88 12.67
C HIS A 29 0.98 11.25 13.95
N GLY A 30 1.74 10.38 14.60
CA GLY A 30 1.38 9.79 15.90
C GLY A 30 0.28 8.74 15.84
N ALA A 31 -0.04 8.20 14.67
CA ALA A 31 -1.01 7.11 14.54
C ALA A 31 -0.31 5.74 14.70
N PRO A 32 -0.58 4.97 15.77
CA PRO A 32 -0.01 3.64 15.93
C PRO A 32 -0.38 2.75 14.75
N THR A 33 0.62 2.04 14.23
CA THR A 33 0.48 1.26 12.98
C THR A 33 1.16 -0.09 13.11
N THR A 34 0.45 -1.15 12.77
CA THR A 34 1.05 -2.48 12.54
C THR A 34 1.34 -2.63 11.05
N LEU A 35 2.61 -2.88 10.70
CA LEU A 35 3.06 -3.19 9.34
C LEU A 35 3.33 -4.69 9.24
N ILE A 36 2.56 -5.39 8.42
CA ILE A 36 2.64 -6.84 8.24
C ILE A 36 3.40 -7.15 6.95
N ASP A 37 4.54 -7.83 7.10
CA ASP A 37 5.33 -8.36 6.00
C ASP A 37 4.89 -9.79 5.70
N ALA A 38 4.16 -9.97 4.61
CA ALA A 38 3.68 -11.27 4.14
C ALA A 38 4.43 -11.75 2.87
N ASP A 39 5.57 -11.12 2.54
CA ASP A 39 6.47 -11.59 1.49
C ASP A 39 7.47 -12.61 2.10
N PRO A 40 7.65 -13.81 1.51
CA PRO A 40 8.63 -14.79 1.98
C PRO A 40 10.07 -14.27 2.03
N ASN A 41 10.42 -13.26 1.22
CA ASN A 41 11.72 -12.60 1.26
C ASN A 41 11.87 -11.65 2.45
N ALA A 42 10.79 -11.38 3.16
CA ALA A 42 10.73 -10.58 4.39
C ALA A 42 11.50 -9.25 4.34
N PRO A 43 11.27 -8.38 3.34
CA PRO A 43 12.05 -7.15 3.18
C PRO A 43 11.83 -6.14 4.31
N LEU A 44 10.60 -6.03 4.82
CA LEU A 44 10.23 -5.10 5.91
C LEU A 44 10.71 -5.63 7.27
N ALA A 45 10.58 -6.93 7.50
CA ALA A 45 11.10 -7.57 8.71
C ALA A 45 12.63 -7.52 8.74
N THR A 46 13.29 -7.71 7.60
CA THR A 46 14.73 -7.54 7.46
C THR A 46 15.15 -6.10 7.76
N TRP A 47 14.43 -5.11 7.23
CA TRP A 47 14.68 -3.70 7.50
C TRP A 47 14.54 -3.39 9.00
N SER A 48 13.45 -3.79 9.63
CA SER A 48 13.19 -3.51 11.04
C SER A 48 14.21 -4.18 11.98
N THR A 49 14.63 -5.41 11.68
CA THR A 49 15.63 -6.14 12.46
C THR A 49 17.03 -5.57 12.27
N ARG A 50 17.36 -5.13 11.05
CA ARG A 50 18.68 -4.57 10.73
C ARG A 50 18.90 -3.18 11.33
N PHE A 51 17.82 -2.41 11.48
CA PHE A 51 17.85 -1.04 11.94
C PHE A 51 16.82 -0.80 13.06
N PRO A 52 16.93 -1.48 14.20
CA PRO A 52 15.91 -1.41 15.25
C PRO A 52 15.70 0.01 15.80
N ASP A 53 16.76 0.79 15.92
CA ASP A 53 16.71 2.18 16.39
C ASP A 53 16.09 3.14 15.37
N GLY A 54 15.97 2.71 14.11
CA GLY A 54 15.35 3.47 13.03
C GLY A 54 13.86 3.17 12.84
N VAL A 55 13.30 2.22 13.56
CA VAL A 55 11.87 1.91 13.53
C VAL A 55 11.14 2.88 14.47
N PRO A 56 10.14 3.66 13.99
CA PRO A 56 9.37 4.54 14.85
C PRO A 56 8.74 3.77 16.03
N PRO A 57 8.73 4.32 17.26
CA PRO A 57 8.15 3.64 18.42
C PRO A 57 6.67 3.28 18.27
N SER A 58 5.94 4.00 17.42
CA SER A 58 4.52 3.76 17.09
C SER A 58 4.33 2.80 15.91
N LEU A 59 5.41 2.17 15.38
CA LEU A 59 5.37 1.20 14.31
C LEU A 59 5.71 -0.20 14.81
N THR A 60 4.75 -1.11 14.77
CA THR A 60 4.97 -2.53 15.06
C THR A 60 5.14 -3.29 13.75
N VAL A 61 6.27 -3.95 13.54
CA VAL A 61 6.50 -4.79 12.34
C VAL A 61 6.26 -6.26 12.69
N LYS A 62 5.36 -6.91 11.98
CA LYS A 62 5.05 -8.35 12.12
C LYS A 62 5.29 -9.09 10.81
N THR A 63 5.53 -10.40 10.88
CA THR A 63 5.68 -11.27 9.69
C THR A 63 4.49 -12.22 9.58
N ALA A 64 4.06 -12.53 8.36
CA ALA A 64 2.98 -13.47 8.09
C ALA A 64 3.34 -14.58 7.09
N PHE A 65 4.62 -14.71 6.68
CA PHE A 65 5.02 -15.72 5.70
C PHE A 65 5.14 -17.16 6.25
N ARG A 66 5.09 -17.33 7.60
CA ARG A 66 5.10 -18.64 8.30
C ARG A 66 3.85 -18.85 9.16
N THR A 67 2.96 -17.90 9.16
CA THR A 67 1.73 -17.87 9.94
C THR A 67 0.63 -17.41 9.02
N TYR A 68 -0.58 -17.90 9.20
CA TYR A 68 -1.72 -17.51 8.39
C TYR A 68 -1.96 -16.00 8.49
N VAL A 69 -1.97 -15.30 7.35
CA VAL A 69 -2.02 -13.82 7.32
C VAL A 69 -3.23 -13.26 8.06
N ALA A 70 -4.34 -14.00 8.03
CA ALA A 70 -5.55 -13.62 8.75
C ALA A 70 -5.32 -13.51 10.26
N ASP A 71 -4.64 -14.49 10.86
CA ASP A 71 -4.41 -14.53 12.31
C ASP A 71 -3.52 -13.36 12.73
N VAL A 72 -2.56 -12.98 11.88
CA VAL A 72 -1.68 -11.83 12.14
C VAL A 72 -2.46 -10.52 12.05
N ILE A 73 -3.35 -10.38 11.06
CA ILE A 73 -4.24 -9.21 10.92
C ILE A 73 -5.18 -9.13 12.12
N ASP A 74 -5.88 -10.23 12.43
CA ASP A 74 -6.92 -10.29 13.47
C ASP A 74 -6.32 -10.08 14.89
N SER A 75 -5.02 -10.37 15.09
CA SER A 75 -4.28 -10.14 16.33
C SER A 75 -3.69 -8.72 16.48
N ALA A 76 -3.82 -7.87 15.47
CA ALA A 76 -3.34 -6.51 15.54
C ALA A 76 -4.27 -5.62 16.39
N LEU A 77 -3.68 -4.78 17.23
CA LEU A 77 -4.43 -3.89 18.13
C LEU A 77 -4.37 -2.42 17.71
N ASP A 78 -3.47 -2.09 16.79
CA ASP A 78 -3.27 -0.72 16.33
C ASP A 78 -4.44 -0.24 15.47
N PRO A 79 -4.72 1.07 15.46
CA PRO A 79 -5.78 1.64 14.64
C PRO A 79 -5.56 1.44 13.13
N TYR A 80 -4.32 1.33 12.69
CA TYR A 80 -3.96 1.03 11.30
C TYR A 80 -3.17 -0.27 11.19
N VAL A 81 -3.56 -1.09 10.23
CA VAL A 81 -2.86 -2.33 9.84
C VAL A 81 -2.54 -2.26 8.36
N ILE A 82 -1.27 -2.20 8.03
CA ILE A 82 -0.76 -2.14 6.65
C ILE A 82 -0.18 -3.50 6.29
N VAL A 83 -0.67 -4.11 5.22
CA VAL A 83 -0.24 -5.45 4.81
C VAL A 83 0.48 -5.37 3.47
N ASP A 84 1.75 -5.78 3.44
CA ASP A 84 2.55 -5.96 2.23
C ASP A 84 2.52 -7.42 1.81
N LEU A 85 1.83 -7.72 0.72
CA LEU A 85 1.69 -9.07 0.20
C LEU A 85 2.79 -9.40 -0.81
N GLU A 86 3.14 -10.68 -0.89
CA GLU A 86 3.93 -11.21 -2.00
C GLU A 86 3.26 -10.95 -3.35
N GLY A 87 4.08 -10.87 -4.42
CA GLY A 87 3.60 -10.76 -5.81
C GLY A 87 3.14 -12.09 -6.42
N SER A 88 2.39 -12.90 -5.68
CA SER A 88 1.89 -14.20 -6.14
C SER A 88 0.37 -14.29 -6.09
N LYS A 89 -0.20 -15.21 -6.85
CA LYS A 89 -1.65 -15.53 -6.83
C LYS A 89 -1.86 -16.72 -5.89
N ASN A 90 -1.76 -16.51 -4.59
CA ASN A 90 -1.95 -17.56 -3.59
C ASN A 90 -3.20 -17.33 -2.72
N GLU A 91 -3.51 -18.29 -1.88
CA GLU A 91 -4.65 -18.25 -0.98
C GLU A 91 -4.53 -17.10 0.04
N GLU A 92 -3.32 -16.83 0.54
CA GLU A 92 -3.02 -15.78 1.50
C GLU A 92 -3.40 -14.38 0.98
N VAL A 93 -3.14 -14.11 -0.32
CA VAL A 93 -3.58 -12.88 -0.97
C VAL A 93 -5.10 -12.74 -0.94
N SER A 94 -5.83 -13.82 -1.23
CA SER A 94 -7.29 -13.84 -1.23
C SER A 94 -7.84 -13.58 0.18
N VAL A 95 -7.23 -14.17 1.18
CA VAL A 95 -7.62 -14.04 2.59
C VAL A 95 -7.34 -12.64 3.12
N ALA A 96 -6.18 -12.07 2.84
CA ALA A 96 -5.84 -10.71 3.22
C ALA A 96 -6.79 -9.68 2.56
N ILE A 97 -7.09 -9.85 1.26
CA ILE A 97 -8.08 -9.03 0.56
C ILE A 97 -9.46 -9.13 1.23
N GLY A 98 -9.86 -10.33 1.65
CA GLY A 98 -11.12 -10.54 2.36
C GLY A 98 -11.25 -9.80 3.69
N ARG A 99 -10.15 -9.40 4.31
CA ARG A 99 -10.09 -8.62 5.56
C ARG A 99 -9.85 -7.12 5.36
N ALA A 100 -9.54 -6.71 4.14
CA ALA A 100 -9.17 -5.33 3.86
C ALA A 100 -10.35 -4.36 3.98
N ASP A 101 -10.12 -3.20 4.56
CA ASP A 101 -10.99 -2.03 4.47
C ASP A 101 -10.65 -1.20 3.23
N LEU A 102 -9.42 -1.36 2.71
CA LEU A 102 -8.99 -0.79 1.45
C LEU A 102 -7.90 -1.67 0.81
N VAL A 103 -8.05 -1.98 -0.47
CA VAL A 103 -6.98 -2.61 -1.26
C VAL A 103 -6.33 -1.56 -2.16
N LEU A 104 -5.01 -1.42 -2.06
CA LEU A 104 -4.19 -0.55 -2.89
C LEU A 104 -3.42 -1.38 -3.92
N ILE A 105 -3.59 -1.06 -5.20
CA ILE A 105 -3.02 -1.81 -6.32
C ILE A 105 -2.00 -0.94 -7.04
N PRO A 106 -0.68 -1.11 -6.79
CA PRO A 106 0.36 -0.36 -7.49
C PRO A 106 0.51 -0.79 -8.94
N MET A 107 0.75 0.17 -9.82
CA MET A 107 0.93 -0.01 -11.26
C MET A 107 1.98 0.97 -11.78
N LYS A 108 2.95 0.52 -12.60
CA LYS A 108 3.98 1.39 -13.19
C LYS A 108 3.53 2.18 -14.43
N GLY A 109 2.30 1.99 -14.87
CA GLY A 109 1.75 2.69 -16.04
C GLY A 109 2.13 2.07 -17.38
N ASN A 110 2.38 0.76 -17.42
CA ASN A 110 2.50 -0.02 -18.66
C ASN A 110 1.36 -1.04 -18.77
N GLN A 111 1.12 -1.56 -19.99
CA GLN A 111 -0.01 -2.46 -20.26
C GLN A 111 0.02 -3.74 -19.41
N LEU A 112 1.20 -4.35 -19.22
CA LEU A 112 1.31 -5.56 -18.42
C LEU A 112 0.91 -5.34 -16.96
N ASP A 113 1.25 -4.19 -16.39
CA ASP A 113 0.87 -3.86 -15.01
C ASP A 113 -0.64 -3.54 -14.93
N ALA A 114 -1.21 -2.94 -15.99
CA ALA A 114 -2.65 -2.70 -16.08
C ALA A 114 -3.44 -4.02 -16.12
N ASP A 115 -3.00 -4.99 -16.91
CA ASP A 115 -3.61 -6.31 -16.98
C ASP A 115 -3.53 -7.04 -15.63
N GLU A 116 -2.42 -6.89 -14.91
CA GLU A 116 -2.25 -7.46 -13.58
C GLU A 116 -3.13 -6.76 -12.53
N ALA A 117 -3.32 -5.44 -12.63
CA ALA A 117 -4.27 -4.73 -11.77
C ALA A 117 -5.70 -5.26 -11.98
N VAL A 118 -6.11 -5.50 -13.22
CA VAL A 118 -7.41 -6.13 -13.54
C VAL A 118 -7.52 -7.53 -12.91
N ASN A 119 -6.45 -8.31 -12.91
CA ASN A 119 -6.46 -9.63 -12.26
C ASN A 119 -6.67 -9.54 -10.74
N VAL A 120 -6.04 -8.58 -10.07
CA VAL A 120 -6.29 -8.33 -8.64
C VAL A 120 -7.73 -7.90 -8.40
N ILE A 121 -8.29 -7.03 -9.26
CA ILE A 121 -9.70 -6.60 -9.17
C ILE A 121 -10.65 -7.81 -9.29
N LYS A 122 -10.36 -8.78 -10.15
CA LYS A 122 -11.16 -10.03 -10.23
C LYS A 122 -11.12 -10.82 -8.92
N VAL A 123 -9.97 -10.86 -8.24
CA VAL A 123 -9.87 -11.50 -6.91
C VAL A 123 -10.72 -10.73 -5.90
N ILE A 124 -10.64 -9.39 -5.87
CA ILE A 124 -11.46 -8.56 -4.98
C ILE A 124 -12.94 -8.86 -5.20
N ARG A 125 -13.43 -8.86 -6.44
CA ARG A 125 -14.84 -9.15 -6.76
C ARG A 125 -15.29 -10.54 -6.30
N LYS A 126 -14.40 -11.53 -6.41
CA LYS A 126 -14.65 -12.88 -5.88
C LYS A 126 -14.79 -12.86 -4.36
N GLN A 127 -13.91 -12.13 -3.65
CA GLN A 127 -13.97 -12.01 -2.19
C GLN A 127 -15.22 -11.23 -1.75
N GLU A 128 -15.63 -10.19 -2.46
CA GLU A 128 -16.89 -9.48 -2.20
C GLU A 128 -18.10 -10.43 -2.23
N THR A 129 -18.12 -11.34 -3.20
CA THR A 129 -19.19 -12.35 -3.31
C THR A 129 -19.16 -13.33 -2.14
N ILE A 130 -17.98 -13.79 -1.73
CA ILE A 130 -17.82 -14.77 -0.63
C ILE A 130 -18.22 -14.14 0.70
N PHE A 131 -17.72 -12.94 0.99
CA PHE A 131 -17.96 -12.25 2.27
C PHE A 131 -19.23 -11.40 2.28
N ARG A 132 -19.94 -11.30 1.16
CA ARG A 132 -21.18 -10.51 1.00
C ARG A 132 -21.01 -9.06 1.46
N ARG A 133 -19.84 -8.47 1.15
CA ARG A 133 -19.54 -7.08 1.44
C ARG A 133 -18.77 -6.43 0.30
N THR A 134 -18.89 -5.12 0.15
CA THR A 134 -18.03 -4.36 -0.75
C THR A 134 -16.64 -4.24 -0.14
N ILE A 135 -15.60 -4.41 -0.97
CA ILE A 135 -14.21 -4.21 -0.60
C ILE A 135 -13.67 -3.02 -1.40
N PRO A 136 -13.52 -1.85 -0.80
CA PRO A 136 -12.97 -0.68 -1.47
C PRO A 136 -11.58 -0.97 -2.02
N PHE A 137 -11.31 -0.47 -3.23
CA PHE A 137 -9.96 -0.55 -3.79
C PHE A 137 -9.61 0.70 -4.58
N ARG A 138 -8.32 0.96 -4.75
CA ARG A 138 -7.78 1.98 -5.64
C ARG A 138 -6.56 1.44 -6.36
N VAL A 139 -6.52 1.66 -7.68
CA VAL A 139 -5.28 1.55 -8.44
C VAL A 139 -4.50 2.84 -8.25
N PHE A 140 -3.18 2.78 -8.15
CA PHE A 140 -2.35 3.97 -8.12
C PHE A 140 -1.07 3.78 -8.93
N LEU A 141 -0.58 4.89 -9.49
CA LEU A 141 0.68 4.87 -10.21
C LEU A 141 1.85 4.83 -9.22
N SER A 142 2.77 3.94 -9.45
CA SER A 142 3.98 3.75 -8.64
C SER A 142 5.25 3.81 -9.50
N GLN A 143 6.35 4.26 -8.92
CA GLN A 143 7.64 4.36 -9.59
C GLN A 143 7.56 5.15 -10.92
N THR A 144 6.74 6.19 -10.94
CA THR A 144 6.59 7.07 -12.09
C THR A 144 7.69 8.12 -12.13
N SER A 145 8.00 8.64 -13.33
CA SER A 145 8.86 9.80 -13.46
C SER A 145 8.24 11.03 -12.77
N PRO A 146 8.99 11.83 -12.01
CA PRO A 146 8.49 13.05 -11.41
C PRO A 146 8.17 14.16 -12.43
N VAL A 147 8.65 14.04 -13.66
CA VAL A 147 8.65 15.13 -14.65
C VAL A 147 7.71 14.86 -15.81
N ILE A 148 7.58 13.61 -16.28
CA ILE A 148 6.88 13.30 -17.53
C ILE A 148 5.96 12.08 -17.35
N MET A 149 4.69 12.30 -17.60
CA MET A 149 3.75 11.23 -17.92
C MET A 149 3.78 11.02 -19.43
N ASP A 150 4.35 9.92 -19.90
CA ASP A 150 4.40 9.60 -21.32
C ASP A 150 2.98 9.30 -21.90
N LYS A 151 2.92 9.21 -23.23
CA LYS A 151 1.64 8.98 -23.93
C LYS A 151 1.01 7.64 -23.53
N GLY A 152 1.81 6.57 -23.45
CA GLY A 152 1.32 5.24 -23.10
C GLY A 152 0.69 5.19 -21.72
N MET A 153 1.32 5.83 -20.74
CA MET A 153 0.78 5.93 -19.38
C MET A 153 -0.54 6.73 -19.35
N ARG A 154 -0.64 7.84 -20.12
CA ARG A 154 -1.89 8.60 -20.24
C ARG A 154 -3.02 7.76 -20.84
N ASP A 155 -2.72 7.01 -21.89
CA ASP A 155 -3.67 6.13 -22.57
C ASP A 155 -4.19 5.03 -21.63
N ILE A 156 -3.31 4.42 -20.84
CA ILE A 156 -3.67 3.41 -19.81
C ILE A 156 -4.56 4.04 -18.73
N CYS A 157 -4.19 5.22 -18.21
CA CYS A 157 -5.02 5.90 -17.21
C CYS A 157 -6.39 6.29 -17.79
N SER A 158 -6.49 6.62 -19.08
CA SER A 158 -7.76 6.83 -19.74
C SER A 158 -8.60 5.56 -19.79
N GLN A 159 -8.00 4.45 -20.25
CA GLN A 159 -8.66 3.15 -20.28
C GLN A 159 -9.18 2.72 -18.90
N MET A 160 -8.41 2.93 -17.82
CA MET A 160 -8.87 2.63 -16.47
C MET A 160 -10.11 3.46 -16.10
N ARG A 161 -10.11 4.77 -16.39
CA ARG A 161 -11.27 5.65 -16.16
C ARG A 161 -12.49 5.25 -17.00
N ASP A 162 -12.29 4.95 -18.28
CA ASP A 162 -13.36 4.55 -19.20
C ASP A 162 -14.03 3.24 -18.76
N ASN A 163 -13.28 2.37 -18.08
CA ASN A 163 -13.78 1.14 -17.47
C ASN A 163 -14.25 1.33 -16.00
N ALA A 164 -14.42 2.57 -15.55
CA ALA A 164 -14.84 2.91 -14.19
C ALA A 164 -13.97 2.26 -13.09
N ILE A 165 -12.67 2.04 -13.35
CA ILE A 165 -11.70 1.55 -12.36
C ILE A 165 -11.24 2.74 -11.51
N PRO A 166 -11.50 2.73 -10.20
CA PRO A 166 -11.16 3.85 -9.34
C PRO A 166 -9.64 3.92 -9.12
N MET A 167 -9.08 5.11 -9.35
CA MET A 167 -7.65 5.38 -9.18
C MET A 167 -7.42 6.47 -8.13
N LEU A 168 -6.27 6.40 -7.44
CA LEU A 168 -5.74 7.55 -6.71
C LEU A 168 -5.20 8.59 -7.72
N ARG A 169 -5.33 9.87 -7.37
CA ARG A 169 -4.74 10.97 -8.14
C ARG A 169 -3.25 11.09 -7.88
N THR A 170 -2.84 10.77 -6.64
CA THR A 170 -1.45 10.87 -6.19
C THR A 170 -0.69 9.60 -6.55
N ALA A 171 0.36 9.74 -7.34
CA ALA A 171 1.30 8.67 -7.62
C ALA A 171 2.40 8.60 -6.56
N ILE A 172 2.97 7.44 -6.30
CA ILE A 172 4.26 7.30 -5.62
C ILE A 172 5.36 7.42 -6.69
N VAL A 173 6.00 8.57 -6.74
CA VAL A 173 7.02 8.91 -7.72
C VAL A 173 8.30 8.11 -7.45
N GLU A 174 9.06 7.75 -8.49
CA GLU A 174 10.36 7.11 -8.29
C GLU A 174 11.37 8.10 -7.69
N ARG A 175 11.78 7.84 -6.45
CA ARG A 175 12.75 8.66 -5.71
C ARG A 175 13.74 7.78 -4.94
N SER A 176 15.00 8.22 -4.89
CA SER A 176 16.02 7.58 -4.04
C SER A 176 15.61 7.58 -2.56
N ALA A 177 14.90 8.61 -2.10
CA ALA A 177 14.40 8.74 -0.74
C ALA A 177 13.48 7.58 -0.30
N TYR A 178 12.71 7.01 -1.21
CA TYR A 178 11.83 5.86 -0.87
C TYR A 178 12.57 4.51 -0.80
N LYS A 179 13.76 4.44 -1.39
CA LYS A 179 14.62 3.25 -1.34
C LYS A 179 15.66 3.33 -0.23
N ALA A 180 15.98 4.54 0.23
CA ALA A 180 17.02 4.79 1.21
C ALA A 180 16.79 4.13 2.58
N PRO A 181 15.57 4.07 3.15
CA PRO A 181 15.32 3.40 4.42
C PRO A 181 15.78 1.94 4.45
N PHE A 182 15.63 1.19 3.37
CA PHE A 182 16.09 -0.21 3.29
C PHE A 182 17.63 -0.36 3.35
N ARG A 183 18.36 0.70 3.08
CA ARG A 183 19.83 0.74 3.10
C ARG A 183 20.39 1.42 4.34
N LEU A 184 19.74 2.49 4.79
CA LEU A 184 20.26 3.38 5.86
C LEU A 184 19.53 3.18 7.21
N GLY A 185 18.36 2.53 7.21
CA GLY A 185 17.44 2.53 8.34
C GLY A 185 16.54 3.76 8.37
N GLY A 186 15.76 3.87 9.42
CA GLY A 186 14.83 4.98 9.59
C GLY A 186 13.67 4.97 8.59
N THR A 187 13.00 6.08 8.52
CA THR A 187 11.92 6.37 7.57
C THR A 187 12.35 7.47 6.60
N ILE A 188 11.41 7.99 5.81
CA ILE A 188 11.70 9.11 4.91
C ILE A 188 11.93 10.44 5.66
N TYR A 189 11.55 10.53 6.94
CA TYR A 189 11.60 11.76 7.73
C TYR A 189 12.98 12.03 8.34
N GLU A 190 13.81 11.00 8.52
CA GLU A 190 15.18 11.12 9.04
C GLU A 190 16.21 11.37 7.93
N LEU A 191 15.81 11.29 6.65
CA LEU A 191 16.72 11.43 5.51
C LEU A 191 17.16 12.88 5.30
N THR A 192 18.43 13.05 5.02
CA THR A 192 19.06 14.35 4.75
C THR A 192 19.43 14.52 3.28
N GLU A 193 19.69 15.76 2.83
CA GLU A 193 20.17 16.06 1.48
C GLU A 193 21.55 15.46 1.16
N ARG A 194 22.30 15.04 2.19
CA ARG A 194 23.58 14.33 2.00
C ARG A 194 23.38 12.87 1.58
N GLU A 195 22.25 12.29 1.92
CA GLU A 195 21.93 10.87 1.71
C GLU A 195 21.09 10.63 0.47
N VAL A 196 20.19 11.58 0.17
CA VAL A 196 19.26 11.48 -0.95
C VAL A 196 19.00 12.85 -1.58
N ASN A 197 18.63 12.85 -2.85
CA ASN A 197 18.27 14.08 -3.54
C ASN A 197 16.85 14.51 -3.17
N ASN A 198 16.70 15.75 -2.70
CA ASN A 198 15.44 16.43 -2.39
C ASN A 198 14.50 15.58 -1.49
N PRO A 199 14.87 15.32 -0.23
CA PRO A 199 14.03 14.56 0.70
C PRO A 199 12.70 15.26 0.97
N ALA A 200 12.66 16.59 1.01
CA ALA A 200 11.43 17.34 1.23
C ALA A 200 10.35 17.03 0.17
N ALA A 201 10.71 16.98 -1.10
CA ALA A 201 9.76 16.62 -2.15
C ALA A 201 9.31 15.15 -2.10
N ALA A 202 10.08 14.26 -1.46
CA ALA A 202 9.63 12.90 -1.19
C ALA A 202 8.61 12.89 -0.04
N ILE A 203 8.86 13.65 1.01
CA ILE A 203 7.93 13.81 2.14
C ILE A 203 6.61 14.41 1.63
N ASP A 204 6.64 15.51 0.90
CA ASP A 204 5.42 16.14 0.34
C ASP A 204 4.59 15.15 -0.49
N ASN A 205 5.24 14.34 -1.34
CA ASN A 205 4.55 13.33 -2.15
C ASN A 205 3.96 12.21 -1.28
N ALA A 206 4.67 11.76 -0.25
CA ALA A 206 4.21 10.76 0.69
C ALA A 206 3.00 11.24 1.51
N GLU A 207 3.03 12.49 1.97
CA GLU A 207 1.94 13.14 2.70
C GLU A 207 0.67 13.23 1.85
N LEU A 208 0.78 13.68 0.60
CA LEU A 208 -0.35 13.74 -0.32
C LEU A 208 -0.95 12.34 -0.59
N PHE A 209 -0.07 11.34 -0.75
CA PHE A 209 -0.52 9.96 -0.94
C PHE A 209 -1.28 9.44 0.30
N ALA A 210 -0.70 9.60 1.48
CA ALA A 210 -1.32 9.16 2.72
C ALA A 210 -2.63 9.89 3.02
N GLN A 211 -2.70 11.19 2.75
CA GLN A 211 -3.92 11.96 2.89
C GLN A 211 -5.03 11.41 1.97
N GLU A 212 -4.73 11.15 0.71
CA GLU A 212 -5.73 10.61 -0.23
C GLU A 212 -6.20 9.21 0.19
N VAL A 213 -5.29 8.35 0.69
CA VAL A 213 -5.64 7.03 1.26
C VAL A 213 -6.60 7.17 2.44
N ARG A 214 -6.32 8.08 3.38
CA ARG A 214 -7.19 8.35 4.53
C ARG A 214 -8.57 8.84 4.10
N ASP A 215 -8.63 9.73 3.12
CA ASP A 215 -9.90 10.24 2.59
C ASP A 215 -10.75 9.12 1.99
N VAL A 216 -10.12 8.16 1.31
CA VAL A 216 -10.82 6.98 0.77
C VAL A 216 -11.36 6.09 1.89
N LEU A 217 -10.56 5.83 2.93
CA LEU A 217 -10.98 5.04 4.10
C LEU A 217 -12.16 5.69 4.82
N LEU A 218 -12.13 6.99 5.06
CA LEU A 218 -13.22 7.72 5.73
C LEU A 218 -14.53 7.64 4.94
N ARG A 219 -14.47 7.81 3.62
CA ARG A 219 -15.67 7.70 2.76
C ARG A 219 -16.24 6.28 2.73
N ALA A 220 -15.38 5.27 2.74
CA ALA A 220 -15.82 3.87 2.76
C ALA A 220 -16.61 3.54 4.04
N HIS A 221 -16.17 4.03 5.19
CA HIS A 221 -16.88 3.87 6.46
C HIS A 221 -18.24 4.56 6.46
N SER A 222 -18.31 5.80 6.01
CA SER A 222 -19.57 6.56 5.96
C SER A 222 -20.63 5.87 5.10
N THR A 223 -20.23 5.18 4.03
CA THR A 223 -21.15 4.46 3.14
C THR A 223 -21.65 3.15 3.76
N SER A 224 -20.83 2.47 4.55
CA SER A 224 -21.22 1.21 5.22
C SER A 224 -22.20 1.44 6.38
N GLU A 225 -22.12 2.54 7.11
CA GLU A 225 -23.06 2.88 8.19
C GLU A 225 -24.47 3.17 7.65
N VAL A 226 -24.59 3.82 6.51
CA VAL A 226 -25.91 4.13 5.89
C VAL A 226 -26.66 2.86 5.48
N HIS A 227 -25.96 1.79 5.09
CA HIS A 227 -26.58 0.52 4.67
C HIS A 227 -26.92 -0.42 5.84
N SER A 228 -26.43 -0.15 7.06
CA SER A 228 -26.75 -0.96 8.23
C SER A 228 -28.05 -0.55 8.92
N TYR A 229 -28.65 0.59 8.54
CA TYR A 229 -29.90 1.13 9.09
C TYR A 229 -31.09 1.08 8.10
N ALA A 230 -30.90 0.49 6.92
CA ALA A 230 -31.93 0.29 5.90
C ALA A 230 -32.33 -1.20 5.82
#